data_e46f4414779a0bf3e2dc0a910afa9e07
#
_entry.id   e46f4414779a0bf3e2dc0a910afa9e07
#
_cell.length_a   1.000
_cell.length_b   1.000
_cell.length_c   1.000
_cell.angle_alpha   90.00
_cell.angle_beta   90.00
_cell.angle_gamma   90.00
#
_symmetry.space_group_name_H-M   'P 1'
#
loop_
_entity.id
_entity.type
_entity.pdbx_description
1 polymer ?
#
loop_
_entity_poly.entity_id
_entity_poly.type
_entity_poly.pdbx_seq_one_letter_code
_entity_poly.pdbx_strand_id
1 'polypeptide(L)'
;YESNDHIMAISKLTHEVVKEVSPDTPNTYIPHAVDGQFFVPMDKMKLREESLPEEDRNKFIVFWNNRNARRKQSGTLLFWWKDWLDERDLHDKAQLIMHTEPKDPHGQDLNHIVEQIGLTGRQVLFSTQKVPLNQMPVFYNMADVTINISDAEGFGLATLESLSCGTPIIATMTGGLQ
;
A
#
# COMPACT_ATOMS: atom_id res chain seq x y z
N TYR A 1 -26.46 -12.46 5.55
CA TYR A 1 -25.66 -13.38 6.39
C TYR A 1 -26.41 -14.67 6.69
N GLU A 2 -27.71 -14.61 7.01
CA GLU A 2 -28.56 -15.74 7.40
C GLU A 2 -28.65 -16.88 6.38
N SER A 3 -28.34 -16.63 5.10
CA SER A 3 -28.33 -17.65 4.04
C SER A 3 -27.02 -18.48 4.00
N ASN A 4 -26.10 -18.27 4.93
CA ASN A 4 -24.84 -19.00 4.99
C ASN A 4 -24.83 -19.97 6.18
N ASP A 5 -24.29 -21.16 5.98
CA ASP A 5 -24.14 -22.15 7.05
C ASP A 5 -23.03 -21.76 8.05
N HIS A 6 -22.02 -21.04 7.58
CA HIS A 6 -20.89 -20.54 8.36
C HIS A 6 -20.23 -19.34 7.70
N ILE A 7 -19.81 -18.35 8.46
CA ILE A 7 -19.09 -17.16 7.98
C ILE A 7 -17.66 -17.18 8.52
N MET A 8 -16.67 -16.99 7.63
CA MET A 8 -15.28 -16.76 7.99
C MET A 8 -14.96 -15.29 7.80
N ALA A 9 -14.82 -14.55 8.89
CA ALA A 9 -14.52 -13.13 8.87
C ALA A 9 -12.99 -12.91 8.90
N ILE A 10 -12.48 -12.13 7.96
CA ILE A 10 -11.04 -11.86 7.82
C ILE A 10 -10.56 -10.68 8.69
N SER A 11 -11.47 -9.90 9.26
CA SER A 11 -11.17 -8.83 10.22
C SER A 11 -11.99 -8.96 11.49
N LYS A 12 -11.45 -8.47 12.61
CA LYS A 12 -12.18 -8.44 13.88
C LYS A 12 -13.47 -7.63 13.76
N LEU A 13 -13.39 -6.47 13.11
CA LEU A 13 -14.55 -5.62 12.88
C LEU A 13 -15.68 -6.38 12.17
N THR A 14 -15.37 -7.05 11.05
CA THR A 14 -16.38 -7.85 10.34
C THR A 14 -16.94 -8.97 11.19
N HIS A 15 -16.09 -9.63 11.99
CA HIS A 15 -16.49 -10.68 12.90
C HIS A 15 -17.51 -10.16 13.95
N GLU A 16 -17.25 -9.01 14.56
CA GLU A 16 -18.17 -8.42 15.53
C GLU A 16 -19.48 -7.93 14.88
N VAL A 17 -19.39 -7.30 13.70
CA VAL A 17 -20.59 -6.90 12.94
C VAL A 17 -21.48 -8.12 12.61
N VAL A 18 -20.89 -9.23 12.17
CA VAL A 18 -21.67 -10.45 11.87
C VAL A 18 -22.34 -10.99 13.14
N LYS A 19 -21.67 -11.00 14.29
CA LYS A 19 -22.27 -11.40 15.57
C LYS A 19 -23.49 -10.55 15.95
N GLU A 20 -23.41 -9.26 15.67
CA GLU A 20 -24.50 -8.32 15.99
C GLU A 20 -25.69 -8.48 15.05
N VAL A 21 -25.44 -8.56 13.72
CA VAL A 21 -26.53 -8.55 12.71
C VAL A 21 -27.09 -9.92 12.38
N SER A 22 -26.38 -11.00 12.71
CA SER A 22 -26.79 -12.38 12.44
C SER A 22 -26.27 -13.33 13.53
N PRO A 23 -26.77 -13.18 14.78
CA PRO A 23 -26.22 -13.89 15.96
C PRO A 23 -26.36 -15.41 15.88
N ASP A 24 -27.35 -15.91 15.14
CA ASP A 24 -27.62 -17.35 14.98
C ASP A 24 -26.74 -17.99 13.89
N THR A 25 -26.03 -17.20 13.06
CA THR A 25 -25.13 -17.74 12.04
C THR A 25 -23.74 -17.98 12.62
N PRO A 26 -23.22 -19.23 12.58
CA PRO A 26 -21.88 -19.54 13.04
C PRO A 26 -20.83 -18.65 12.35
N ASN A 27 -19.94 -18.03 13.13
CA ASN A 27 -18.98 -17.04 12.64
C ASN A 27 -17.62 -17.23 13.30
N THR A 28 -16.58 -17.36 12.52
CA THR A 28 -15.20 -17.52 12.99
C THR A 28 -14.30 -16.42 12.43
N TYR A 29 -13.50 -15.80 13.28
CA TYR A 29 -12.44 -14.87 12.85
C TYR A 29 -11.22 -15.66 12.38
N ILE A 30 -10.87 -15.50 11.10
CA ILE A 30 -9.68 -16.10 10.47
C ILE A 30 -8.94 -15.00 9.70
N PRO A 31 -7.90 -14.39 10.29
CA PRO A 31 -7.14 -13.36 9.61
C PRO A 31 -6.35 -13.94 8.43
N HIS A 32 -6.08 -13.11 7.43
CA HIS A 32 -5.10 -13.44 6.40
C HIS A 32 -3.68 -13.51 6.98
N ALA A 33 -2.82 -14.23 6.29
CA ALA A 33 -1.39 -14.28 6.55
C ALA A 33 -0.60 -13.93 5.28
N VAL A 34 0.66 -13.59 5.44
CA VAL A 34 1.64 -13.48 4.35
C VAL A 34 2.67 -14.61 4.45
N ASP A 35 3.30 -14.96 3.32
CA ASP A 35 4.31 -15.99 3.30
C ASP A 35 5.61 -15.49 3.94
N GLY A 36 5.88 -15.94 5.15
CA GLY A 36 7.08 -15.61 5.92
C GLY A 36 8.38 -16.18 5.36
N GLN A 37 8.36 -16.95 4.27
CA GLN A 37 9.58 -17.35 3.55
C GLN A 37 10.05 -16.24 2.60
N PHE A 38 9.12 -15.45 2.07
CA PHE A 38 9.41 -14.36 1.12
C PHE A 38 9.43 -12.99 1.81
N PHE A 39 8.41 -12.70 2.61
CA PHE A 39 8.27 -11.40 3.27
C PHE A 39 9.09 -11.36 4.56
N VAL A 40 10.38 -11.10 4.40
CA VAL A 40 11.37 -11.00 5.48
C VAL A 40 12.21 -9.74 5.32
N PRO A 41 12.80 -9.23 6.40
CA PRO A 41 13.76 -8.11 6.31
C PRO A 41 14.97 -8.47 5.45
N MET A 42 15.35 -7.56 4.56
CA MET A 42 16.51 -7.66 3.67
C MET A 42 17.39 -6.42 3.80
N ASP A 43 18.60 -6.47 3.25
CA ASP A 43 19.51 -5.32 3.22
C ASP A 43 18.98 -4.24 2.25
N LYS A 44 18.45 -3.17 2.81
CA LYS A 44 17.87 -2.03 2.08
C LYS A 44 18.86 -1.41 1.10
N MET A 45 20.07 -1.14 1.54
CA MET A 45 21.04 -0.43 0.71
C MET A 45 21.52 -1.28 -0.46
N LYS A 46 21.76 -2.57 -0.23
CA LYS A 46 22.10 -3.51 -1.29
C LYS A 46 20.98 -3.59 -2.34
N LEU A 47 19.72 -3.69 -1.92
CA LEU A 47 18.59 -3.71 -2.86
C LEU A 47 18.47 -2.42 -3.66
N ARG A 48 18.71 -1.26 -3.05
CA ARG A 48 18.72 0.02 -3.74
C ARG A 48 19.86 0.14 -4.75
N GLU A 49 21.05 -0.36 -4.42
CA GLU A 49 22.19 -0.40 -5.34
C GLU A 49 21.91 -1.26 -6.58
N GLU A 50 21.19 -2.39 -6.40
CA GLU A 50 20.84 -3.32 -7.45
C GLU A 50 19.65 -2.86 -8.31
N SER A 51 18.75 -2.05 -7.75
CA SER A 51 17.44 -1.78 -8.36
C SER A 51 17.21 -0.32 -8.75
N LEU A 52 17.99 0.64 -8.21
CA LEU A 52 17.76 2.06 -8.42
C LEU A 52 18.97 2.75 -9.08
N PRO A 53 18.74 3.80 -9.89
CA PRO A 53 19.78 4.71 -10.34
C PRO A 53 20.55 5.30 -9.15
N GLU A 54 21.83 5.61 -9.34
CA GLU A 54 22.71 6.09 -8.26
C GLU A 54 22.16 7.33 -7.54
N GLU A 55 21.59 8.27 -8.30
CA GLU A 55 20.99 9.51 -7.80
C GLU A 55 19.76 9.30 -6.91
N ASP A 56 19.09 8.14 -7.01
CA ASP A 56 17.86 7.85 -6.26
C ASP A 56 18.10 6.97 -5.02
N ARG A 57 19.27 6.34 -4.90
CA ARG A 57 19.57 5.37 -3.83
C ARG A 57 19.49 5.94 -2.42
N ASN A 58 19.80 7.22 -2.26
CA ASN A 58 19.79 7.92 -0.97
C ASN A 58 18.53 8.73 -0.71
N LYS A 59 17.54 8.71 -1.61
CA LYS A 59 16.25 9.38 -1.39
C LYS A 59 15.46 8.71 -0.28
N PHE A 60 14.62 9.49 0.39
CA PHE A 60 13.57 8.97 1.25
C PHE A 60 12.46 8.37 0.37
N ILE A 61 12.28 7.05 0.44
CA ILE A 61 11.36 6.32 -0.42
C ILE A 61 10.09 5.97 0.34
N VAL A 62 8.96 6.49 -0.16
CA VAL A 62 7.61 6.09 0.26
C VAL A 62 7.06 5.10 -0.75
N PHE A 63 6.55 3.97 -0.29
CA PHE A 63 5.96 2.94 -1.15
C PHE A 63 4.46 2.83 -0.93
N TRP A 64 3.71 2.76 -2.03
CA TRP A 64 2.27 2.56 -2.06
C TRP A 64 1.94 1.39 -3.00
N ASN A 65 1.36 0.31 -2.45
CA ASN A 65 0.99 -0.89 -3.18
C ASN A 65 -0.52 -1.13 -3.07
N ASN A 66 -1.27 -0.68 -4.05
CA ASN A 66 -2.71 -0.87 -4.13
C ASN A 66 -3.19 -0.77 -5.57
N ARG A 67 -4.36 -1.34 -5.85
CA ARG A 67 -5.08 -1.04 -7.08
C ARG A 67 -5.51 0.44 -7.09
N ASN A 68 -5.39 1.10 -8.21
CA ASN A 68 -5.93 2.45 -8.41
C ASN A 68 -7.47 2.38 -8.45
N ALA A 69 -8.11 2.41 -7.30
CA ALA A 69 -9.56 2.42 -7.12
C ALA A 69 -9.96 3.57 -6.19
N ARG A 70 -11.16 4.14 -6.38
CA ARG A 70 -11.61 5.35 -5.65
C ARG A 70 -11.35 5.28 -4.14
N ARG A 71 -11.74 4.17 -3.49
CA ARG A 71 -11.55 4.00 -2.04
C ARG A 71 -10.10 3.97 -1.57
N LYS A 72 -9.14 3.81 -2.49
CA LYS A 72 -7.70 3.77 -2.19
C LYS A 72 -7.05 5.14 -2.14
N GLN A 73 -7.79 6.19 -2.51
CA GLN A 73 -7.37 7.59 -2.40
C GLN A 73 -6.04 7.90 -3.11
N SER A 74 -5.77 7.20 -4.24
CA SER A 74 -4.51 7.33 -4.98
C SER A 74 -4.23 8.76 -5.46
N GLY A 75 -5.26 9.48 -5.95
CA GLY A 75 -5.12 10.87 -6.35
C GLY A 75 -4.91 11.80 -5.16
N THR A 76 -5.64 11.61 -4.06
CA THR A 76 -5.45 12.37 -2.82
C THR A 76 -4.01 12.23 -2.30
N LEU A 77 -3.45 11.00 -2.39
CA LEU A 77 -2.05 10.76 -2.01
C LEU A 77 -1.09 11.63 -2.84
N LEU A 78 -1.31 11.75 -4.16
CA LEU A 78 -0.44 12.56 -5.03
C LEU A 78 -0.49 14.05 -4.66
N PHE A 79 -1.68 14.60 -4.33
CA PHE A 79 -1.79 15.99 -3.85
C PHE A 79 -1.06 16.19 -2.53
N TRP A 80 -1.29 15.34 -1.53
CA TRP A 80 -0.58 15.44 -0.24
C TRP A 80 0.91 15.22 -0.37
N TRP A 81 1.34 14.35 -1.28
CA TRP A 81 2.75 14.14 -1.60
C TRP A 81 3.38 15.42 -2.13
N LYS A 82 2.71 16.09 -3.08
CA LYS A 82 3.18 17.37 -3.65
C LYS A 82 3.27 18.45 -2.56
N ASP A 83 2.21 18.61 -1.76
CA ASP A 83 2.20 19.59 -0.66
C ASP A 83 3.35 19.35 0.32
N TRP A 84 3.58 18.09 0.70
CA TRP A 84 4.67 17.73 1.61
C TRP A 84 6.06 18.00 1.03
N LEU A 85 6.26 17.74 -0.26
CA LEU A 85 7.51 18.07 -0.95
C LEU A 85 7.77 19.58 -0.98
N ASP A 86 6.73 20.37 -1.26
CA ASP A 86 6.82 21.83 -1.31
C ASP A 86 7.12 22.43 0.07
N GLU A 87 6.38 22.01 1.09
CA GLU A 87 6.53 22.52 2.45
C GLU A 87 7.92 22.23 3.05
N ARG A 88 8.55 21.14 2.64
CA ARG A 88 9.80 20.64 3.23
C ARG A 88 11.04 20.77 2.34
N ASP A 89 10.88 21.30 1.10
CA ASP A 89 11.95 21.37 0.10
C ASP A 89 12.61 20.01 -0.14
N LEU A 90 11.79 19.00 -0.48
CA LEU A 90 12.22 17.60 -0.62
C LEU A 90 12.16 17.06 -2.04
N HIS A 91 11.95 17.91 -3.06
CA HIS A 91 11.77 17.49 -4.45
C HIS A 91 12.88 16.60 -5.01
N ASP A 92 14.13 16.82 -4.58
CA ASP A 92 15.29 16.03 -4.97
C ASP A 92 15.71 14.98 -3.92
N LYS A 93 15.03 14.94 -2.76
CA LYS A 93 15.41 14.12 -1.60
C LYS A 93 14.44 13.00 -1.29
N ALA A 94 13.25 13.01 -1.90
CA ALA A 94 12.22 11.99 -1.65
C ALA A 94 11.59 11.50 -2.95
N GLN A 95 11.09 10.27 -2.94
CA GLN A 95 10.39 9.63 -4.06
C GLN A 95 9.23 8.78 -3.56
N LEU A 96 8.08 8.91 -4.21
CA LEU A 96 6.92 8.03 -4.03
C LEU A 96 6.93 6.97 -5.13
N ILE A 97 7.02 5.71 -4.75
CA ILE A 97 6.87 4.58 -5.67
C ILE A 97 5.46 4.02 -5.52
N MET A 98 4.68 4.05 -6.60
CA MET A 98 3.32 3.53 -6.64
C MET A 98 3.27 2.28 -7.51
N HIS A 99 3.08 1.11 -6.90
CA HIS A 99 2.88 -0.15 -7.62
C HIS A 99 1.39 -0.30 -7.95
N THR A 100 1.02 0.12 -9.17
CA THR A 100 -0.37 0.21 -9.62
C THR A 100 -0.47 0.44 -11.12
N GLU A 101 -1.66 0.19 -11.69
CA GLU A 101 -2.03 0.68 -13.02
C GLU A 101 -2.52 2.14 -12.91
N PRO A 102 -1.79 3.14 -13.45
CA PRO A 102 -2.16 4.54 -13.30
C PRO A 102 -3.43 4.96 -14.03
N LYS A 103 -3.92 4.15 -14.99
CA LYS A 103 -5.16 4.38 -15.76
C LYS A 103 -6.20 3.26 -15.54
N ASP A 104 -6.36 2.78 -14.31
CA ASP A 104 -7.40 1.80 -14.01
C ASP A 104 -8.81 2.39 -14.27
N PRO A 105 -9.71 1.67 -14.98
CA PRO A 105 -11.08 2.16 -15.25
C PRO A 105 -11.92 2.48 -14.02
N HIS A 106 -11.57 1.93 -12.85
CA HIS A 106 -12.26 2.14 -11.58
C HIS A 106 -11.55 3.18 -10.68
N GLY A 107 -10.50 3.82 -11.20
CA GLY A 107 -9.69 4.81 -10.49
C GLY A 107 -9.66 6.16 -11.18
N GLN A 108 -8.57 6.87 -10.95
CA GLN A 108 -8.26 8.17 -11.56
C GLN A 108 -7.15 8.02 -12.59
N ASP A 109 -7.04 8.93 -13.56
CA ASP A 109 -5.86 9.02 -14.42
C ASP A 109 -4.71 9.68 -13.62
N LEU A 110 -3.89 8.85 -12.98
CA LEU A 110 -2.81 9.33 -12.12
C LEU A 110 -1.69 10.00 -12.91
N ASN A 111 -1.47 9.61 -14.19
CA ASN A 111 -0.51 10.29 -15.05
C ASN A 111 -0.93 11.73 -15.30
N HIS A 112 -2.22 11.94 -15.58
CA HIS A 112 -2.76 13.28 -15.76
C HIS A 112 -2.66 14.13 -14.48
N ILE A 113 -2.96 13.54 -13.31
CA ILE A 113 -2.80 14.25 -12.04
C ILE A 113 -1.35 14.67 -11.83
N VAL A 114 -0.38 13.75 -11.98
CA VAL A 114 1.06 14.03 -11.83
C VAL A 114 1.50 15.19 -12.73
N GLU A 115 1.07 15.18 -14.00
CA GLU A 115 1.34 16.25 -14.96
C GLU A 115 0.75 17.59 -14.50
N GLN A 116 -0.53 17.62 -14.12
CA GLN A 116 -1.24 18.86 -13.73
C GLN A 116 -0.67 19.51 -12.47
N ILE A 117 -0.21 18.71 -11.50
CA ILE A 117 0.40 19.24 -10.26
C ILE A 117 1.92 19.47 -10.39
N GLY A 118 2.49 19.23 -11.57
CA GLY A 118 3.89 19.53 -11.87
C GLY A 118 4.90 18.57 -11.21
N LEU A 119 4.50 17.36 -10.87
CA LEU A 119 5.43 16.30 -10.45
C LEU A 119 6.07 15.61 -11.66
N THR A 120 7.23 15.01 -11.47
CA THR A 120 7.98 14.29 -12.49
C THR A 120 8.33 12.87 -12.03
N GLY A 121 8.91 12.04 -12.90
CA GLY A 121 9.41 10.72 -12.53
C GLY A 121 10.49 10.71 -11.43
N ARG A 122 11.06 11.86 -11.10
CA ARG A 122 12.00 11.99 -9.97
C ARG A 122 11.28 12.00 -8.62
N GLN A 123 10.03 12.47 -8.56
CA GLN A 123 9.22 12.56 -7.35
C GLN A 123 8.20 11.42 -7.25
N VAL A 124 7.67 10.92 -8.39
CA VAL A 124 6.69 9.83 -8.44
C VAL A 124 7.09 8.82 -9.51
N LEU A 125 7.24 7.56 -9.12
CA LEU A 125 7.52 6.45 -10.02
C LEU A 125 6.35 5.46 -10.02
N PHE A 126 5.78 5.17 -11.19
CA PHE A 126 4.78 4.12 -11.34
C PHE A 126 5.44 2.80 -11.72
N SER A 127 5.25 1.78 -10.89
CA SER A 127 5.59 0.38 -11.18
C SER A 127 4.34 -0.33 -11.71
N THR A 128 4.25 -0.54 -13.03
CA THR A 128 3.05 -1.05 -13.71
C THR A 128 3.14 -2.52 -14.08
N GLN A 129 4.32 -3.12 -14.03
CA GLN A 129 4.52 -4.51 -14.38
C GLN A 129 4.01 -5.44 -13.28
N LYS A 130 3.42 -6.58 -13.69
CA LYS A 130 3.11 -7.63 -12.72
C LYS A 130 4.40 -8.20 -12.14
N VAL A 131 4.52 -8.11 -10.83
CA VAL A 131 5.66 -8.63 -10.07
C VAL A 131 5.27 -9.97 -9.44
N PRO A 132 6.08 -11.03 -9.58
CA PRO A 132 5.87 -12.29 -8.87
C PRO A 132 5.87 -12.08 -7.35
N LEU A 133 5.08 -12.89 -6.63
CA LEU A 133 4.92 -12.75 -5.17
C LEU A 133 6.27 -12.75 -4.42
N ASN A 134 7.20 -13.60 -4.83
CA ASN A 134 8.54 -13.70 -4.23
C ASN A 134 9.48 -12.52 -4.54
N GLN A 135 9.10 -11.61 -5.42
CA GLN A 135 9.84 -10.39 -5.74
C GLN A 135 9.20 -9.13 -5.12
N MET A 136 7.94 -9.19 -4.69
CA MET A 136 7.28 -8.07 -4.01
C MET A 136 8.01 -7.57 -2.76
N PRO A 137 8.65 -8.43 -1.94
CA PRO A 137 9.42 -8.00 -0.78
C PRO A 137 10.53 -6.99 -1.08
N VAL A 138 11.08 -6.98 -2.31
CA VAL A 138 12.11 -6.02 -2.73
C VAL A 138 11.61 -4.58 -2.61
N PHE A 139 10.38 -4.31 -3.04
CA PHE A 139 9.78 -2.96 -2.95
C PHE A 139 9.60 -2.52 -1.50
N TYR A 140 9.08 -3.40 -0.64
CA TYR A 140 8.90 -3.11 0.77
C TYR A 140 10.24 -2.84 1.46
N ASN A 141 11.25 -3.68 1.21
CA ASN A 141 12.56 -3.54 1.82
C ASN A 141 13.35 -2.33 1.31
N MET A 142 13.15 -1.88 0.06
CA MET A 142 13.75 -0.64 -0.45
C MET A 142 13.11 0.62 0.14
N ALA A 143 11.85 0.55 0.58
CA ALA A 143 11.13 1.70 1.12
C ALA A 143 11.61 2.06 2.54
N ASP A 144 11.51 3.35 2.86
CA ASP A 144 11.67 3.83 4.24
C ASP A 144 10.36 3.75 5.00
N VAL A 145 9.24 3.88 4.29
CA VAL A 145 7.91 3.76 4.85
C VAL A 145 6.92 3.32 3.76
N THR A 146 5.93 2.53 4.14
CA THR A 146 4.77 2.21 3.29
C THR A 146 3.59 3.07 3.73
N ILE A 147 2.78 3.53 2.78
CA ILE A 147 1.60 4.36 3.08
C ILE A 147 0.32 3.70 2.54
N ASN A 148 -0.75 3.71 3.35
CA ASN A 148 -2.09 3.24 2.98
C ASN A 148 -3.17 4.16 3.55
N ILE A 149 -3.70 5.05 2.74
CA ILE A 149 -4.73 6.03 3.12
C ILE A 149 -6.13 5.64 2.63
N SER A 150 -6.39 4.34 2.49
CA SER A 150 -7.68 3.83 2.01
C SER A 150 -8.83 4.22 2.95
N ASP A 151 -9.99 4.57 2.37
CA ASP A 151 -11.23 4.79 3.12
C ASP A 151 -11.75 3.49 3.75
N ALA A 152 -11.53 2.36 3.08
CA ALA A 152 -11.98 1.05 3.53
C ALA A 152 -11.02 -0.06 3.11
N GLU A 153 -10.71 -0.94 4.06
CA GLU A 153 -9.91 -2.15 3.86
C GLU A 153 -10.61 -3.36 4.47
N GLY A 154 -10.68 -4.46 3.70
CA GLY A 154 -11.14 -5.73 4.25
C GLY A 154 -10.15 -6.29 5.26
N PHE A 155 -8.87 -6.33 4.90
CA PHE A 155 -7.77 -6.77 5.77
C PHE A 155 -6.54 -5.87 5.67
N GLY A 156 -6.13 -5.47 4.45
CA GLY A 156 -4.94 -4.66 4.21
C GLY A 156 -3.65 -5.49 4.09
N LEU A 157 -3.63 -6.49 3.18
CA LEU A 157 -2.48 -7.39 2.97
C LEU A 157 -1.17 -6.63 2.73
N ALA A 158 -1.18 -5.58 1.91
CA ALA A 158 0.01 -4.76 1.64
C ALA A 158 0.63 -4.16 2.92
N THR A 159 -0.21 -3.85 3.91
CA THR A 159 0.22 -3.38 5.24
C THR A 159 0.92 -4.49 6.02
N LEU A 160 0.36 -5.71 6.03
CA LEU A 160 0.98 -6.86 6.69
C LEU A 160 2.27 -7.28 6.00
N GLU A 161 2.33 -7.25 4.67
CA GLU A 161 3.53 -7.50 3.86
C GLU A 161 4.66 -6.54 4.23
N SER A 162 4.34 -5.24 4.35
CA SER A 162 5.29 -4.20 4.79
C SER A 162 5.87 -4.49 6.17
N LEU A 163 5.00 -4.75 7.14
CA LEU A 163 5.42 -5.07 8.52
C LEU A 163 6.26 -6.34 8.59
N SER A 164 5.92 -7.37 7.81
CA SER A 164 6.73 -8.60 7.72
C SER A 164 8.12 -8.37 7.17
N CYS A 165 8.27 -7.40 6.25
CA CYS A 165 9.57 -6.95 5.74
C CYS A 165 10.33 -6.03 6.71
N GLY A 166 9.76 -5.68 7.86
CA GLY A 166 10.34 -4.74 8.82
C GLY A 166 10.23 -3.28 8.40
N THR A 167 9.42 -2.96 7.39
CA THR A 167 9.22 -1.59 6.91
C THR A 167 8.04 -0.96 7.64
N PRO A 168 8.22 0.22 8.29
CA PRO A 168 7.14 0.91 8.99
C PRO A 168 6.03 1.35 8.04
N ILE A 169 4.83 1.55 8.60
CA ILE A 169 3.65 1.95 7.84
C ILE A 169 3.03 3.23 8.39
N ILE A 170 2.44 4.01 7.48
CA ILE A 170 1.47 5.06 7.78
C ILE A 170 0.14 4.58 7.22
N ALA A 171 -0.86 4.38 8.06
CA ALA A 171 -2.15 3.85 7.61
C ALA A 171 -3.33 4.53 8.29
N THR A 172 -4.43 4.68 7.53
CA THR A 172 -5.72 5.09 8.09
C THR A 172 -6.28 3.92 8.91
N MET A 173 -6.77 4.18 10.11
CA MET A 173 -7.47 3.19 10.92
C MET A 173 -8.85 2.92 10.33
N THR A 174 -8.97 1.87 9.52
CA THR A 174 -10.22 1.49 8.85
C THR A 174 -10.29 -0.02 8.62
N GLY A 175 -11.48 -0.62 8.81
CA GLY A 175 -11.71 -2.04 8.55
C GLY A 175 -10.69 -2.96 9.20
N GLY A 176 -10.00 -3.77 8.41
CA GLY A 176 -8.98 -4.71 8.87
C GLY A 176 -7.66 -4.11 9.33
N LEU A 177 -7.50 -2.78 9.26
CA LEU A 177 -6.33 -2.05 9.77
C LEU A 177 -6.51 -1.54 11.22
N GLN A 178 -7.55 -1.96 11.90
CA GLN A 178 -7.84 -1.64 13.31
C GLN A 178 -7.25 -2.67 14.26
#